data_fa1480c2c49190bf367237ba10e0417e
#
_entry.id   fa1480c2c49190bf367237ba10e0417e
#
_cell.length_a   1.000
_cell.length_b   1.000
_cell.length_c   1.000
_cell.angle_alpha   90.00
_cell.angle_beta   90.00
_cell.angle_gamma   90.00
#
_symmetry.space_group_name_H-M   'P 1'
#
loop_
_entity.id
_entity.type
_entity.pdbx_description
1 polymer ?
#
loop_
_entity_poly.entity_id
_entity_poly.type
_entity_poly.pdbx_seq_one_letter_code
_entity_poly.pdbx_strand_id
1 'polypeptide(L)'
;MKITFSDEALFELYETGKTTSRKYKQLCKNKKLVNGYIRAVNAIKGVQSTKDLYLLSFLHYEKLTHDPRSSVRIVNGMVERLLFYETDDGIEVELIEIDSTHYGNKK
;
A
#
# COMPACT_ATOMS: atom_id res chain seq x y z
N MET A 1 6.31 -12.78 3.69
CA MET A 1 4.86 -12.94 3.58
C MET A 1 4.45 -12.95 2.13
N LYS A 2 3.42 -13.70 1.80
CA LYS A 2 2.96 -13.80 0.42
C LYS A 2 2.15 -12.56 0.00
N ILE A 3 2.49 -12.01 -1.17
CA ILE A 3 1.80 -10.82 -1.69
C ILE A 3 1.28 -11.12 -3.08
N THR A 4 0.04 -10.70 -3.34
CA THR A 4 -0.52 -10.71 -4.68
C THR A 4 -0.98 -9.30 -5.02
N PHE A 5 -1.13 -9.02 -6.30
CA PHE A 5 -1.56 -7.71 -6.78
C PHE A 5 -2.87 -7.90 -7.52
N SER A 6 -3.91 -7.21 -7.08
CA SER A 6 -5.20 -7.31 -7.77
C SER A 6 -5.23 -6.47 -9.04
N ASP A 7 -4.31 -5.51 -9.16
CA ASP A 7 -4.26 -4.59 -10.28
C ASP A 7 -2.88 -4.69 -10.92
N GLU A 8 -2.86 -4.99 -12.20
CA GLU A 8 -1.62 -5.14 -12.93
C GLU A 8 -0.77 -3.87 -12.90
N ALA A 9 -1.42 -2.71 -12.82
CA ALA A 9 -0.70 -1.44 -12.74
C ALA A 9 0.14 -1.35 -11.47
N LEU A 10 -0.36 -1.90 -10.37
CA LEU A 10 0.39 -1.92 -9.11
C LEU A 10 1.62 -2.82 -9.23
N PHE A 11 1.46 -3.94 -9.94
CA PHE A 11 2.58 -4.85 -10.15
C PHE A 11 3.65 -4.18 -11.02
N GLU A 12 3.24 -3.54 -12.12
CA GLU A 12 4.18 -2.83 -12.98
C GLU A 12 4.93 -1.76 -12.21
N LEU A 13 4.19 -0.99 -11.42
CA LEU A 13 4.77 0.10 -10.66
C LEU A 13 5.81 -0.42 -9.68
N TYR A 14 5.54 -1.57 -9.07
CA TYR A 14 6.48 -2.18 -8.14
C TYR A 14 7.72 -2.70 -8.86
N GLU A 15 7.53 -3.36 -10.00
CA GLU A 15 8.64 -3.99 -10.73
C GLU A 15 9.52 -2.98 -11.47
N THR A 16 8.92 -1.94 -12.03
CA THR A 16 9.67 -1.03 -12.91
C THR A 16 9.67 0.42 -12.46
N GLY A 17 8.86 0.76 -11.46
CA GLY A 17 8.71 2.14 -11.03
C GLY A 17 7.84 2.98 -11.95
N LYS A 18 7.19 2.34 -12.93
CA LYS A 18 6.36 3.05 -13.92
C LYS A 18 5.14 2.23 -14.26
N THR A 19 4.09 2.92 -14.68
CA THR A 19 2.93 2.24 -15.24
C THR A 19 2.24 3.21 -16.20
N THR A 20 1.55 2.65 -17.19
CA THR A 20 0.80 3.45 -18.14
C THR A 20 -0.65 3.64 -17.70
N SER A 21 -1.03 3.07 -16.56
CA SER A 21 -2.40 3.19 -16.06
C SER A 21 -2.76 4.64 -15.78
N ARG A 22 -3.91 5.06 -16.30
CA ARG A 22 -4.40 6.41 -16.07
C ARG A 22 -4.62 6.70 -14.60
N LYS A 23 -5.03 5.69 -13.86
CA LYS A 23 -5.31 5.83 -12.45
C LYS A 23 -4.11 6.32 -11.66
N TYR A 24 -2.91 5.86 -12.05
CA TYR A 24 -1.70 6.20 -11.31
C TYR A 24 -0.75 7.11 -12.08
N LYS A 25 -1.24 7.72 -13.14
CA LYS A 25 -0.41 8.58 -13.97
C LYS A 25 0.21 9.73 -13.19
N GLN A 26 -0.60 10.41 -12.40
CA GLN A 26 -0.10 11.54 -11.61
C GLN A 26 0.88 11.08 -10.54
N LEU A 27 0.59 9.95 -9.91
CA LEU A 27 1.45 9.41 -8.89
C LEU A 27 2.83 9.09 -9.43
N CYS A 28 2.89 8.58 -10.66
CA CYS A 28 4.16 8.23 -11.28
C CYS A 28 5.07 9.42 -11.51
N LYS A 29 4.52 10.63 -11.53
CA LYS A 29 5.31 11.84 -11.69
C LYS A 29 6.01 12.25 -10.42
N ASN A 30 5.64 11.65 -9.30
CA ASN A 30 6.24 11.97 -8.01
C ASN A 30 7.14 10.82 -7.57
N LYS A 31 8.43 11.00 -7.77
CA LYS A 31 9.40 9.94 -7.44
C LYS A 31 9.36 9.53 -5.97
N LYS A 32 9.08 10.48 -5.09
CA LYS A 32 9.02 10.18 -3.68
C LYS A 32 7.90 9.19 -3.38
N LEU A 33 6.74 9.38 -4.05
CA LEU A 33 5.61 8.46 -3.87
C LEU A 33 5.92 7.09 -4.45
N VAL A 34 6.52 7.06 -5.65
CA VAL A 34 6.87 5.78 -6.27
C VAL A 34 7.85 5.02 -5.39
N ASN A 35 8.89 5.68 -4.93
CA ASN A 35 9.88 5.04 -4.07
C ASN A 35 9.28 4.59 -2.75
N GLY A 36 8.38 5.40 -2.20
CA GLY A 36 7.68 5.05 -0.96
C GLY A 36 6.81 3.83 -1.13
N TYR A 37 6.12 3.73 -2.27
CA TYR A 37 5.29 2.58 -2.57
C TYR A 37 6.15 1.31 -2.64
N ILE A 38 7.26 1.36 -3.39
CA ILE A 38 8.14 0.20 -3.53
C ILE A 38 8.68 -0.22 -2.16
N ARG A 39 9.08 0.76 -1.36
CA ARG A 39 9.58 0.49 -0.02
C ARG A 39 8.50 -0.16 0.86
N ALA A 40 7.26 0.32 0.76
CA ALA A 40 6.16 -0.24 1.54
C ALA A 40 5.89 -1.68 1.15
N VAL A 41 5.87 -1.98 -0.16
CA VAL A 41 5.67 -3.35 -0.62
C VAL A 41 6.78 -4.25 -0.13
N ASN A 42 8.04 -3.79 -0.23
CA ASN A 42 9.16 -4.57 0.25
C ASN A 42 9.08 -4.83 1.75
N ALA A 43 8.64 -3.85 2.51
CA ALA A 43 8.50 -4.01 3.96
C ALA A 43 7.43 -5.06 4.28
N ILE A 44 6.31 -5.03 3.54
CA ILE A 44 5.25 -6.02 3.74
C ILE A 44 5.76 -7.42 3.38
N LYS A 45 6.50 -7.53 2.28
CA LYS A 45 7.06 -8.81 1.88
C LYS A 45 8.03 -9.36 2.91
N GLY A 46 8.73 -8.48 3.61
CA GLY A 46 9.78 -8.87 4.53
C GLY A 46 9.32 -9.35 5.89
N VAL A 47 8.07 -9.10 6.28
CA VAL A 47 7.58 -9.54 7.58
C VAL A 47 6.94 -10.91 7.45
N GLN A 48 6.76 -11.60 8.57
CA GLN A 48 6.17 -12.94 8.57
C GLN A 48 4.66 -12.88 8.62
N SER A 49 4.11 -11.84 9.23
CA SER A 49 2.66 -11.68 9.31
C SER A 49 2.31 -10.21 9.44
N THR A 50 1.03 -9.91 9.25
CA THR A 50 0.57 -8.52 9.35
C THR A 50 0.71 -7.95 10.76
N LYS A 51 0.76 -8.79 11.78
CA LYS A 51 1.02 -8.34 13.14
C LYS A 51 2.34 -7.58 13.23
N ASP A 52 3.33 -8.04 12.49
CA ASP A 52 4.66 -7.44 12.52
C ASP A 52 4.69 -6.04 11.90
N LEU A 53 3.66 -5.71 11.09
CA LEU A 53 3.59 -4.38 10.50
C LEU A 53 3.44 -3.28 11.54
N TYR A 54 2.86 -3.61 12.70
CA TYR A 54 2.74 -2.63 13.77
C TYR A 54 4.11 -2.21 14.31
N LEU A 55 5.12 -3.05 14.12
CA LEU A 55 6.46 -2.74 14.58
C LEU A 55 7.20 -1.78 13.64
N LEU A 56 6.67 -1.62 12.43
CA LEU A 56 7.26 -0.73 11.44
C LEU A 56 6.51 0.59 11.47
N SER A 57 6.88 1.44 12.41
CA SER A 57 6.14 2.68 12.67
C SER A 57 6.00 3.59 11.45
N PHE A 58 6.98 3.56 10.54
CA PHE A 58 6.92 4.41 9.37
C PHE A 58 5.78 4.06 8.42
N LEU A 59 5.23 2.84 8.53
CA LEU A 59 4.12 2.41 7.67
C LEU A 59 2.77 2.88 8.17
N HIS A 60 2.66 3.22 9.45
CA HIS A 60 1.38 3.59 10.05
C HIS A 60 0.27 2.60 9.67
N TYR A 61 0.57 1.32 9.86
CA TYR A 61 -0.37 0.25 9.54
C TYR A 61 -1.63 0.35 10.39
N GLU A 62 -2.78 0.22 9.74
CA GLU A 62 -4.05 0.21 10.48
C GLU A 62 -5.10 -0.57 9.70
N LYS A 63 -6.04 -1.17 10.45
CA LYS A 63 -7.21 -1.79 9.85
C LYS A 63 -8.28 -0.73 9.77
N LEU A 64 -8.96 -0.66 8.63
CA LEU A 64 -9.95 0.39 8.43
C LEU A 64 -11.24 0.08 9.17
N THR A 65 -11.90 1.13 9.65
CA THR A 65 -13.18 1.00 10.34
C THR A 65 -14.29 0.87 9.31
N HIS A 66 -15.17 -0.11 9.50
CA HIS A 66 -16.29 -0.36 8.58
C HIS A 66 -15.86 -0.72 7.15
N ASP A 67 -14.65 -1.21 7.00
CA ASP A 67 -14.10 -1.58 5.70
C ASP A 67 -13.17 -2.77 5.94
N PRO A 68 -13.30 -3.85 5.17
CA PRO A 68 -12.46 -5.04 5.41
C PRO A 68 -11.01 -4.87 5.05
N ARG A 69 -10.65 -3.72 4.45
CA ARG A 69 -9.27 -3.50 4.03
C ARG A 69 -8.41 -2.94 5.15
N SER A 70 -7.11 -3.09 4.97
CA SER A 70 -6.11 -2.47 5.85
C SER A 70 -5.31 -1.49 5.02
N SER A 71 -4.54 -0.65 5.67
CA SER A 71 -3.74 0.34 4.94
C SER A 71 -2.38 0.56 5.57
N VAL A 72 -1.43 0.97 4.73
CA VAL A 72 -0.15 1.47 5.21
C VAL A 72 0.12 2.79 4.49
N ARG A 73 0.83 3.67 5.15
CA ARG A 73 1.20 4.95 4.57
C ARG A 73 2.41 4.75 3.66
N ILE A 74 2.41 5.42 2.51
CA ILE A 74 3.49 5.30 1.55
C ILE A 74 4.63 6.26 1.88
N VAL A 75 4.28 7.51 2.18
CA VAL A 75 5.28 8.53 2.57
C VAL A 75 4.72 9.28 3.76
N ASN A 76 5.52 9.40 4.81
CA ASN A 76 5.10 10.14 5.99
C ASN A 76 4.81 11.60 5.63
N GLY A 77 3.71 12.10 6.13
CA GLY A 77 3.30 13.47 5.87
C GLY A 77 2.49 13.66 4.60
N MET A 78 2.32 12.60 3.82
CA MET A 78 1.50 12.66 2.61
C MET A 78 0.25 11.82 2.80
N VAL A 79 -0.78 12.08 1.98
CA VAL A 79 -2.09 11.43 2.18
C VAL A 79 -2.21 10.06 1.55
N GLU A 80 -1.33 9.73 0.61
CA GLU A 80 -1.44 8.47 -0.12
C GLU A 80 -1.25 7.26 0.79
N ARG A 81 -2.12 6.28 0.63
CA ARG A 81 -2.06 5.03 1.40
C ARG A 81 -2.23 3.85 0.47
N LEU A 82 -1.51 2.78 0.76
CA LEU A 82 -1.66 1.52 0.04
C LEU A 82 -2.69 0.69 0.76
N LEU A 83 -3.76 0.32 0.07
CA LEU A 83 -4.86 -0.46 0.64
C LEU A 83 -4.72 -1.91 0.23
N PHE A 84 -5.03 -2.81 1.14
CA PHE A 84 -4.92 -4.24 0.85
C PHE A 84 -5.87 -5.05 1.72
N TYR A 85 -6.20 -6.25 1.24
CA TYR A 85 -6.89 -7.25 2.05
C TYR A 85 -5.84 -8.15 2.68
N GLU A 86 -6.11 -8.64 3.87
CA GLU A 86 -5.25 -9.61 4.50
C GLU A 86 -6.07 -10.83 4.90
N THR A 87 -5.44 -11.99 4.88
CA THR A 87 -6.11 -13.22 5.30
C THR A 87 -6.27 -13.22 6.81
N ASP A 88 -7.19 -14.06 7.31
CA ASP A 88 -7.47 -14.11 8.75
C ASP A 88 -6.24 -14.45 9.57
N ASP A 89 -5.36 -15.29 9.03
CA ASP A 89 -4.14 -15.66 9.73
C ASP A 89 -3.03 -14.61 9.56
N GLY A 90 -3.24 -13.63 8.70
CA GLY A 90 -2.29 -12.52 8.52
C GLY A 90 -1.02 -12.89 7.79
N ILE A 91 -1.00 -13.98 7.04
CA ILE A 91 0.22 -14.41 6.35
C ILE A 91 0.20 -14.18 4.84
N GLU A 92 -0.92 -13.67 4.33
CA GLU A 92 -1.03 -13.30 2.92
C GLU A 92 -1.75 -11.97 2.80
N VAL A 93 -1.37 -11.17 1.81
CA VAL A 93 -2.09 -9.94 1.51
C VAL A 93 -2.30 -9.83 0.01
N GLU A 94 -3.37 -9.14 -0.35
CA GLU A 94 -3.67 -8.81 -1.74
C GLU A 94 -3.69 -7.29 -1.84
N LEU A 95 -2.75 -6.71 -2.59
CA LEU A 95 -2.67 -5.27 -2.76
C LEU A 95 -3.76 -4.81 -3.71
N ILE A 96 -4.55 -3.84 -3.29
CA ILE A 96 -5.75 -3.43 -4.01
C ILE A 96 -5.56 -2.12 -4.76
N GLU A 97 -5.09 -1.09 -4.08
CA GLU A 97 -4.94 0.22 -4.74
C GLU A 97 -4.16 1.18 -3.87
N ILE A 98 -3.64 2.22 -4.50
CA ILE A 98 -3.08 3.35 -3.79
C ILE A 98 -4.17 4.42 -3.79
N ASP A 99 -4.62 4.79 -2.60
CA ASP A 99 -5.69 5.76 -2.43
C ASP A 99 -5.08 7.11 -2.09
N SER A 100 -5.45 8.12 -2.84
CA SER A 100 -4.96 9.48 -2.64
C SER A 100 -5.97 10.38 -1.97
N THR A 101 -7.13 9.84 -1.56
CA THR A 101 -8.13 10.65 -0.92
C THR A 101 -7.84 10.76 0.57
N HIS A 102 -8.47 11.73 1.20
CA HIS A 102 -8.36 11.87 2.64
C HIS A 102 -9.31 10.92 3.31
N TYR A 103 -8.81 9.77 3.61
CA TYR A 103 -9.58 8.74 4.16
C TYR A 103 -10.04 9.05 5.51
N GLY A 104 -11.30 8.96 5.76
CA GLY A 104 -11.89 9.26 7.01
C GLY A 104 -11.94 10.73 7.30
N ASN A 105 -11.64 11.48 6.34
CA ASN A 105 -11.57 12.87 6.55
C ASN A 105 -12.68 13.57 5.91
N LYS A 106 -13.52 13.67 5.89
CA LYS A 106 -14.41 14.17 5.04
C LYS A 106 -14.95 15.31 5.33
N LYS A 107 -14.46 15.62 5.14
CA LYS A 107 -14.68 16.54 5.35
C LYS A 107 -15.20 16.88 5.19
#